data_7e6a99a2555adcf13ceb6a2807cea2ee
#
_entry.id   7e6a99a2555adcf13ceb6a2807cea2ee
#
_cell.length_a   1.000
_cell.length_b   1.000
_cell.length_c   1.000
_cell.angle_alpha   90.00
_cell.angle_beta   90.00
_cell.angle_gamma   90.00
#
_symmetry.space_group_name_H-M   'P 1'
#
loop_
_entity.id
_entity.type
_entity.pdbx_description
1 polymer ?
#
loop_
_entity_poly.entity_id
_entity_poly.type
_entity_poly.pdbx_seq_one_letter_code
_entity_poly.pdbx_strand_id
1 'polypeptide(L)'
;MARVYNFSAGPAVLPEEVLIEAANEMLDYQGTGMSVMEMSHRSKAYKKIIDEAEQDLRDLMHIPDNYKVLFLQGGAHQQFAMVPMNLMKNKVADYIITGQWAKRAYQEAQKFGKVNAIASSADKTFSYIPDCSDLPISDDADYVYICENNTIYGTKFKTLPNTKGKLLVSDVSSCFLSEPVDVSKYGIIYGGVQKNIGPAGVVIVIIREDLISDDVLPGTPTMLQYKIHADNESLYNTPPAYGIYICGKVFKWLKKMGGLEAMKAYNEKKAAILYDFLDNSKLFKGTVRKEDRSLMNVPFVTGDEALDAEFIKAAEKAGFVNLKGHRTVGGMRASIYNAMPIEGVQKLVEFMAEFEATRT
;
A
#
# COMPACT_ATOMS: atom_id res chain seq x y z
N MET A 1 -24.98 -15.60 -5.80
CA MET A 1 -23.73 -16.37 -5.71
C MET A 1 -22.95 -15.88 -4.50
N ALA A 2 -22.41 -16.78 -3.67
CA ALA A 2 -21.50 -16.36 -2.61
C ALA A 2 -20.21 -15.81 -3.23
N ARG A 3 -19.64 -14.73 -2.68
CA ARG A 3 -18.35 -14.19 -3.12
C ARG A 3 -17.22 -15.14 -2.75
N VAL A 4 -16.23 -15.25 -3.61
CA VAL A 4 -14.98 -15.97 -3.32
C VAL A 4 -14.12 -15.19 -2.31
N TYR A 5 -13.24 -15.88 -1.58
CA TYR A 5 -12.21 -15.24 -0.77
C TYR A 5 -11.01 -14.90 -1.66
N ASN A 6 -10.89 -13.62 -1.99
CA ASN A 6 -9.85 -13.11 -2.89
C ASN A 6 -8.61 -12.65 -2.12
N PHE A 7 -7.52 -13.41 -2.22
CA PHE A 7 -6.23 -13.13 -1.59
C PHE A 7 -5.23 -12.41 -2.52
N SER A 8 -5.73 -11.75 -3.56
CA SER A 8 -4.89 -10.99 -4.50
C SER A 8 -4.08 -9.90 -3.79
N ALA A 9 -2.84 -9.74 -4.23
CA ALA A 9 -1.96 -8.70 -3.70
C ALA A 9 -2.23 -7.28 -4.24
N GLY A 10 -3.02 -7.18 -5.30
CA GLY A 10 -3.44 -5.91 -5.90
C GLY A 10 -3.64 -6.01 -7.41
N PRO A 11 -4.78 -5.50 -7.94
CA PRO A 11 -5.95 -5.03 -7.19
C PRO A 11 -6.50 -6.07 -6.22
N ALA A 12 -6.91 -5.63 -5.03
CA ALA A 12 -7.28 -6.50 -3.92
C ALA A 12 -8.77 -6.43 -3.58
N VAL A 13 -9.17 -7.24 -2.60
CA VAL A 13 -10.53 -7.23 -2.07
C VAL A 13 -10.91 -5.85 -1.53
N LEU A 14 -12.17 -5.44 -1.78
CA LEU A 14 -12.79 -4.24 -1.22
C LEU A 14 -13.88 -4.62 -0.21
N PRO A 15 -14.21 -3.75 0.76
CA PRO A 15 -15.32 -3.99 1.68
C PRO A 15 -16.62 -4.18 0.90
N GLU A 16 -17.35 -5.25 1.21
CA GLU A 16 -18.58 -5.58 0.47
C GLU A 16 -19.64 -4.49 0.61
N GLU A 17 -19.78 -3.90 1.81
CA GLU A 17 -20.71 -2.79 2.03
C GLU A 17 -20.39 -1.55 1.17
N VAL A 18 -19.13 -1.27 0.91
CA VAL A 18 -18.69 -0.21 -0.01
C VAL A 18 -19.12 -0.51 -1.45
N LEU A 19 -18.97 -1.76 -1.89
CA LEU A 19 -19.39 -2.17 -3.24
C LEU A 19 -20.90 -2.15 -3.41
N ILE A 20 -21.67 -2.55 -2.40
CA ILE A 20 -23.13 -2.49 -2.40
C ILE A 20 -23.59 -1.03 -2.46
N GLU A 21 -23.03 -0.15 -1.64
CA GLU A 21 -23.36 1.26 -1.65
C GLU A 21 -23.05 1.92 -3.00
N ALA A 22 -21.87 1.63 -3.56
CA ALA A 22 -21.48 2.13 -4.88
C ALA A 22 -22.40 1.59 -6.01
N ALA A 23 -22.84 0.34 -5.92
CA ALA A 23 -23.79 -0.23 -6.88
C ALA A 23 -25.16 0.45 -6.79
N ASN A 24 -25.64 0.78 -5.59
CA ASN A 24 -26.91 1.49 -5.39
C ASN A 24 -26.87 2.92 -5.93
N GLU A 25 -25.71 3.58 -5.88
CA GLU A 25 -25.49 4.94 -6.38
C GLU A 25 -25.03 4.98 -7.85
N MET A 26 -24.92 3.83 -8.52
CA MET A 26 -24.33 3.74 -9.85
C MET A 26 -25.05 4.58 -10.91
N LEU A 27 -26.38 4.62 -10.88
CA LEU A 27 -27.18 5.41 -11.83
C LEU A 27 -27.53 6.80 -11.32
N ASP A 28 -27.63 6.94 -10.01
CA ASP A 28 -28.05 8.21 -9.40
C ASP A 28 -27.32 8.45 -8.06
N TYR A 29 -26.24 9.23 -8.12
CA TYR A 29 -25.54 9.65 -6.92
C TYR A 29 -26.34 10.69 -6.16
N GLN A 30 -26.92 10.29 -5.02
CA GLN A 30 -27.59 11.15 -4.06
C GLN A 30 -28.65 12.11 -4.68
N GLY A 31 -29.42 11.64 -5.67
CA GLY A 31 -30.48 12.43 -6.30
C GLY A 31 -29.99 13.43 -7.35
N THR A 32 -28.76 13.32 -7.83
CA THR A 32 -28.22 14.17 -8.89
C THR A 32 -28.74 13.77 -10.29
N GLY A 33 -29.35 12.59 -10.42
CA GLY A 33 -29.80 12.03 -11.68
C GLY A 33 -28.66 11.54 -12.59
N MET A 34 -27.42 11.40 -12.06
CA MET A 34 -26.28 10.92 -12.83
C MET A 34 -25.33 10.07 -12.01
N SER A 35 -24.58 9.21 -12.67
CA SER A 35 -23.46 8.46 -12.09
C SER A 35 -22.29 9.40 -11.75
N VAL A 36 -21.53 9.04 -10.70
CA VAL A 36 -20.24 9.72 -10.43
C VAL A 36 -19.29 9.62 -11.65
N MET A 37 -19.37 8.56 -12.45
CA MET A 37 -18.56 8.41 -13.66
C MET A 37 -18.87 9.42 -14.77
N GLU A 38 -20.07 10.03 -14.74
CA GLU A 38 -20.53 11.02 -15.72
C GLU A 38 -20.33 12.46 -15.24
N MET A 39 -19.97 12.65 -13.97
CA MET A 39 -19.85 13.98 -13.38
C MET A 39 -18.64 14.73 -13.92
N SER A 40 -18.85 16.00 -14.29
CA SER A 40 -17.74 16.92 -14.46
C SER A 40 -16.99 17.07 -13.13
N HIS A 41 -15.66 16.91 -13.15
CA HIS A 41 -14.81 17.16 -11.97
C HIS A 41 -14.85 18.62 -11.49
N ARG A 42 -15.42 19.55 -12.28
CA ARG A 42 -15.65 20.96 -11.94
C ARG A 42 -17.05 21.20 -11.35
N SER A 43 -17.89 20.18 -11.24
CA SER A 43 -19.23 20.31 -10.65
C SER A 43 -19.16 20.42 -9.13
N LYS A 44 -20.15 21.10 -8.54
CA LYS A 44 -20.28 21.19 -7.08
C LYS A 44 -20.42 19.81 -6.41
N ALA A 45 -21.13 18.88 -7.09
CA ALA A 45 -21.32 17.53 -6.58
C ALA A 45 -19.99 16.78 -6.48
N TYR A 46 -19.15 16.86 -7.52
CA TYR A 46 -17.84 16.21 -7.49
C TYR A 46 -16.86 16.88 -6.52
N LYS A 47 -16.87 18.21 -6.46
CA LYS A 47 -16.06 18.95 -5.47
C LYS A 47 -16.33 18.46 -4.05
N LYS A 48 -17.61 18.25 -3.71
CA LYS A 48 -18.01 17.68 -2.41
C LYS A 48 -17.41 16.27 -2.21
N ILE A 49 -17.42 15.40 -3.24
CA ILE A 49 -16.89 14.04 -3.15
C ILE A 49 -15.39 14.06 -2.81
N ILE A 50 -14.60 14.85 -3.52
CA ILE A 50 -13.14 14.88 -3.31
C ILE A 50 -12.78 15.57 -1.98
N ASP A 51 -13.49 16.62 -1.60
CA ASP A 51 -13.28 17.34 -0.33
C ASP A 51 -13.59 16.45 0.87
N GLU A 52 -14.71 15.71 0.82
CA GLU A 52 -15.05 14.74 1.87
C GLU A 52 -14.03 13.61 1.95
N ALA A 53 -13.55 13.11 0.79
CA ALA A 53 -12.53 12.08 0.78
C ALA A 53 -11.21 12.57 1.40
N GLU A 54 -10.78 13.80 1.08
CA GLU A 54 -9.61 14.40 1.70
C GLU A 54 -9.80 14.57 3.21
N GLN A 55 -10.94 15.11 3.64
CA GLN A 55 -11.22 15.33 5.05
C GLN A 55 -11.25 14.02 5.84
N ASP A 56 -11.93 12.99 5.31
CA ASP A 56 -11.98 11.67 5.96
C ASP A 56 -10.58 11.03 6.09
N LEU A 57 -9.72 11.22 5.09
CA LEU A 57 -8.32 10.76 5.16
C LEU A 57 -7.52 11.54 6.21
N ARG A 58 -7.69 12.88 6.26
CA ARG A 58 -7.06 13.73 7.28
C ARG A 58 -7.46 13.33 8.68
N ASP A 59 -8.75 13.07 8.89
CA ASP A 59 -9.28 12.63 10.19
C ASP A 59 -8.71 11.27 10.60
N LEU A 60 -8.67 10.29 9.67
CA LEU A 60 -8.16 8.95 9.95
C LEU A 60 -6.68 8.92 10.33
N MET A 61 -5.87 9.71 9.66
CA MET A 61 -4.42 9.73 9.84
C MET A 61 -3.93 10.87 10.73
N HIS A 62 -4.83 11.74 11.23
CA HIS A 62 -4.46 12.96 11.97
C HIS A 62 -3.41 13.79 11.20
N ILE A 63 -3.66 14.00 9.89
CA ILE A 63 -2.72 14.71 9.02
C ILE A 63 -2.60 16.16 9.46
N PRO A 64 -1.39 16.66 9.81
CA PRO A 64 -1.19 18.04 10.21
C PRO A 64 -1.55 19.03 9.07
N ASP A 65 -1.95 20.26 9.43
CA ASP A 65 -2.37 21.30 8.48
C ASP A 65 -1.28 21.70 7.49
N ASN A 66 -0.01 21.55 7.88
CA ASN A 66 1.16 21.82 7.03
C ASN A 66 1.51 20.70 6.04
N TYR A 67 0.56 19.78 5.78
CA TYR A 67 0.65 18.76 4.74
C TYR A 67 -0.47 18.93 3.71
N LYS A 68 -0.14 18.73 2.44
CA LYS A 68 -1.10 18.62 1.35
C LYS A 68 -1.41 17.15 1.06
N VAL A 69 -2.67 16.88 0.74
CA VAL A 69 -3.14 15.58 0.25
C VAL A 69 -3.43 15.71 -1.23
N LEU A 70 -2.80 14.87 -2.04
CA LEU A 70 -2.95 14.90 -3.49
C LEU A 70 -3.52 13.57 -3.98
N PHE A 71 -4.56 13.64 -4.82
CA PHE A 71 -5.13 12.49 -5.52
C PHE A 71 -4.64 12.50 -6.96
N LEU A 72 -3.72 11.60 -7.27
CA LEU A 72 -3.00 11.57 -8.54
C LEU A 72 -3.28 10.27 -9.32
N GLN A 73 -2.74 10.19 -10.53
CA GLN A 73 -2.74 9.03 -11.41
C GLN A 73 -1.34 8.41 -11.51
N GLY A 74 -1.15 7.40 -12.34
CA GLY A 74 0.14 6.79 -12.63
C GLY A 74 0.65 5.77 -11.61
N GLY A 75 -0.06 5.58 -10.51
CA GLY A 75 0.29 4.63 -9.44
C GLY A 75 1.63 4.96 -8.76
N ALA A 76 2.07 4.05 -7.89
CA ALA A 76 3.36 4.20 -7.19
C ALA A 76 4.56 4.26 -8.14
N HIS A 77 4.49 3.64 -9.33
CA HIS A 77 5.58 3.70 -10.30
C HIS A 77 5.86 5.12 -10.78
N GLN A 78 4.83 5.93 -11.01
CA GLN A 78 5.04 7.33 -11.39
C GLN A 78 5.71 8.10 -10.24
N GLN A 79 5.41 7.77 -8.99
CA GLN A 79 6.05 8.40 -7.84
C GLN A 79 7.55 8.08 -7.73
N PHE A 80 8.00 6.94 -8.25
CA PHE A 80 9.44 6.63 -8.34
C PHE A 80 10.22 7.68 -9.14
N ALA A 81 9.58 8.30 -10.13
CA ALA A 81 10.15 9.43 -10.90
C ALA A 81 9.80 10.81 -10.29
N MET A 82 8.54 11.01 -9.84
CA MET A 82 8.10 12.30 -9.31
C MET A 82 8.87 12.71 -8.06
N VAL A 83 9.14 11.78 -7.13
CA VAL A 83 9.89 12.08 -5.91
C VAL A 83 11.27 12.69 -6.24
N PRO A 84 12.15 12.01 -7.00
CA PRO A 84 13.45 12.62 -7.32
C PRO A 84 13.32 13.90 -8.16
N MET A 85 12.40 13.99 -9.11
CA MET A 85 12.19 15.19 -9.93
C MET A 85 11.85 16.42 -9.10
N ASN A 86 11.13 16.25 -7.99
CA ASN A 86 10.70 17.37 -7.14
C ASN A 86 11.64 17.61 -5.95
N LEU A 87 12.35 16.60 -5.45
CA LEU A 87 13.10 16.70 -4.19
C LEU A 87 14.64 16.66 -4.34
N MET A 88 15.20 16.09 -5.41
CA MET A 88 16.66 15.90 -5.53
C MET A 88 17.41 17.18 -5.93
N LYS A 89 17.38 18.20 -5.08
CA LYS A 89 18.04 19.49 -5.31
C LYS A 89 19.58 19.38 -5.33
N ASN A 90 20.14 18.60 -4.40
CA ASN A 90 21.57 18.28 -4.35
C ASN A 90 21.93 17.11 -5.28
N LYS A 91 20.94 16.51 -5.94
CA LYS A 91 21.05 15.31 -6.79
C LYS A 91 21.64 14.10 -6.05
N VAL A 92 21.38 13.98 -4.75
CA VAL A 92 21.80 12.85 -3.91
C VAL A 92 20.61 12.34 -3.10
N ALA A 93 20.41 11.04 -3.08
CA ALA A 93 19.40 10.40 -2.22
C ALA A 93 19.87 9.03 -1.72
N ASP A 94 19.38 8.63 -0.55
CA ASP A 94 19.72 7.38 0.10
C ASP A 94 18.49 6.45 0.13
N TYR A 95 18.70 5.19 -0.22
CA TYR A 95 17.62 4.20 -0.33
C TYR A 95 17.91 2.98 0.55
N ILE A 96 16.89 2.51 1.27
CA ILE A 96 16.91 1.24 2.00
C ILE A 96 16.14 0.21 1.15
N ILE A 97 16.85 -0.81 0.65
CA ILE A 97 16.33 -1.77 -0.32
C ILE A 97 15.89 -3.05 0.39
N THR A 98 14.62 -3.11 0.76
CA THR A 98 14.00 -4.25 1.46
C THR A 98 13.08 -5.08 0.58
N GLY A 99 13.05 -4.81 -0.73
CA GLY A 99 12.24 -5.55 -1.68
C GLY A 99 12.32 -5.00 -3.10
N GLN A 100 11.57 -5.64 -3.99
CA GLN A 100 11.58 -5.34 -5.42
C GLN A 100 11.08 -3.90 -5.72
N TRP A 101 10.12 -3.40 -4.94
CA TRP A 101 9.56 -2.06 -5.17
C TRP A 101 10.56 -0.97 -4.79
N ALA A 102 11.20 -1.08 -3.62
CA ALA A 102 12.29 -0.19 -3.23
C ALA A 102 13.46 -0.25 -4.24
N LYS A 103 13.78 -1.46 -4.75
CA LYS A 103 14.81 -1.63 -5.79
C LYS A 103 14.44 -0.91 -7.09
N ARG A 104 13.18 -0.98 -7.53
CA ARG A 104 12.72 -0.25 -8.73
C ARG A 104 12.73 1.26 -8.53
N ALA A 105 12.29 1.73 -7.36
CA ALA A 105 12.36 3.15 -7.03
C ALA A 105 13.81 3.66 -7.02
N TYR A 106 14.73 2.90 -6.43
CA TYR A 106 16.18 3.16 -6.47
C TYR A 106 16.71 3.26 -7.90
N GLN A 107 16.38 2.30 -8.76
CA GLN A 107 16.81 2.29 -10.17
C GLN A 107 16.23 3.47 -10.96
N GLU A 108 15.00 3.87 -10.68
CA GLU A 108 14.39 5.03 -11.34
C GLU A 108 15.08 6.33 -10.90
N ALA A 109 15.32 6.48 -9.60
CA ALA A 109 15.97 7.67 -9.04
C ALA A 109 17.39 7.88 -9.57
N GLN A 110 18.13 6.81 -9.90
CA GLN A 110 19.47 6.90 -10.51
C GLN A 110 19.52 7.65 -11.84
N LYS A 111 18.37 7.84 -12.51
CA LYS A 111 18.28 8.64 -13.73
C LYS A 111 18.39 10.15 -13.46
N PHE A 112 18.21 10.55 -12.21
CA PHE A 112 18.13 11.97 -11.81
C PHE A 112 19.33 12.45 -11.00
N GLY A 113 20.12 11.53 -10.42
CA GLY A 113 21.27 11.89 -9.60
C GLY A 113 22.01 10.69 -9.03
N LYS A 114 22.88 10.95 -8.06
CA LYS A 114 23.60 9.92 -7.30
C LYS A 114 22.66 9.32 -6.27
N VAL A 115 22.46 8.02 -6.32
CA VAL A 115 21.61 7.30 -5.39
C VAL A 115 22.39 6.19 -4.70
N ASN A 116 22.39 6.17 -3.38
CA ASN A 116 23.11 5.20 -2.58
C ASN A 116 22.15 4.17 -2.00
N ALA A 117 22.48 2.89 -2.15
CA ALA A 117 21.81 1.82 -1.42
C ALA A 117 22.52 1.67 -0.07
N ILE A 118 21.98 2.30 0.98
CA ILE A 118 22.65 2.38 2.30
C ILE A 118 22.39 1.17 3.19
N ALA A 119 21.36 0.39 2.88
CA ALA A 119 21.07 -0.91 3.49
C ALA A 119 20.25 -1.76 2.53
N SER A 120 20.38 -3.09 2.64
CA SER A 120 19.59 -4.04 1.85
C SER A 120 19.49 -5.38 2.57
N SER A 121 18.35 -6.07 2.36
CA SER A 121 18.14 -7.45 2.81
C SER A 121 18.10 -8.47 1.64
N ALA A 122 18.68 -8.09 0.50
CA ALA A 122 18.72 -8.95 -0.70
C ALA A 122 19.52 -10.25 -0.49
N ASP A 123 20.47 -10.26 0.44
CA ASP A 123 21.29 -11.41 0.83
C ASP A 123 20.47 -12.63 1.29
N LYS A 124 19.27 -12.38 1.86
CA LYS A 124 18.31 -13.43 2.28
C LYS A 124 16.96 -13.28 1.59
N THR A 125 16.97 -12.93 0.33
CA THR A 125 15.76 -12.79 -0.50
C THR A 125 14.71 -11.90 0.16
N PHE A 126 15.15 -10.81 0.81
CA PHE A 126 14.30 -9.82 1.48
C PHE A 126 13.38 -10.41 2.56
N SER A 127 13.78 -11.47 3.24
CA SER A 127 13.00 -12.13 4.29
C SER A 127 13.08 -11.45 5.67
N TYR A 128 13.79 -10.32 5.77
CA TYR A 128 13.94 -9.54 6.99
C TYR A 128 14.09 -8.05 6.69
N ILE A 129 13.92 -7.21 7.70
CA ILE A 129 14.27 -5.79 7.67
C ILE A 129 15.65 -5.63 8.32
N PRO A 130 16.62 -4.94 7.67
CA PRO A 130 17.93 -4.70 8.29
C PRO A 130 17.78 -3.76 9.50
N ASP A 131 18.78 -3.78 10.40
CA ASP A 131 18.86 -2.78 11.45
C ASP A 131 19.10 -1.41 10.83
N CYS A 132 18.17 -0.49 11.08
CA CYS A 132 18.16 0.86 10.55
C CYS A 132 18.36 1.93 11.63
N SER A 133 18.91 1.54 12.80
CA SER A 133 19.15 2.46 13.93
C SER A 133 20.35 3.40 13.70
N ASP A 134 21.37 2.94 12.98
CA ASP A 134 22.57 3.72 12.63
C ASP A 134 23.06 3.40 11.21
N LEU A 135 22.48 4.07 10.24
CA LEU A 135 22.80 3.91 8.82
C LEU A 135 23.82 4.96 8.34
N PRO A 136 24.62 4.66 7.31
CA PRO A 136 25.54 5.59 6.69
C PRO A 136 24.80 6.62 5.81
N ILE A 137 23.98 7.46 6.44
CA ILE A 137 23.24 8.52 5.75
C ILE A 137 24.22 9.53 5.16
N SER A 138 24.04 9.87 3.90
CA SER A 138 24.87 10.86 3.21
C SER A 138 24.57 12.28 3.71
N ASP A 139 25.60 13.05 4.00
CA ASP A 139 25.46 14.43 4.51
C ASP A 139 24.72 15.35 3.53
N ASP A 140 24.87 15.11 2.23
CA ASP A 140 24.24 15.86 1.13
C ASP A 140 22.96 15.20 0.59
N ALA A 141 22.47 14.09 1.20
CA ALA A 141 21.23 13.47 0.77
C ALA A 141 20.02 14.41 0.93
N ASP A 142 19.24 14.53 -0.13
CA ASP A 142 17.98 15.28 -0.12
C ASP A 142 16.87 14.54 0.64
N TYR A 143 16.89 13.21 0.61
CA TYR A 143 15.94 12.35 1.34
C TYR A 143 16.47 10.93 1.52
N VAL A 144 15.83 10.22 2.44
CA VAL A 144 15.95 8.76 2.64
C VAL A 144 14.64 8.11 2.20
N TYR A 145 14.73 7.02 1.44
CA TYR A 145 13.57 6.32 0.87
C TYR A 145 13.41 4.92 1.45
N ILE A 146 12.15 4.57 1.77
CA ILE A 146 11.74 3.21 2.13
C ILE A 146 10.48 2.78 1.39
N CYS A 147 10.32 1.47 1.18
CA CYS A 147 9.03 0.81 0.95
C CYS A 147 8.64 0.15 2.28
N GLU A 148 7.65 0.72 2.97
CA GLU A 148 7.40 0.40 4.37
C GLU A 148 6.85 -1.01 4.58
N ASN A 149 6.05 -1.51 3.63
CA ASN A 149 5.55 -2.89 3.60
C ASN A 149 5.87 -3.54 2.26
N ASN A 150 6.60 -4.63 2.28
CA ASN A 150 7.08 -5.32 1.09
C ASN A 150 6.08 -6.39 0.64
N THR A 151 5.20 -6.04 -0.28
CA THR A 151 4.07 -6.86 -0.76
C THR A 151 4.47 -8.26 -1.24
N ILE A 152 5.64 -8.37 -1.88
CA ILE A 152 6.13 -9.63 -2.46
C ILE A 152 6.70 -10.54 -1.38
N TYR A 153 7.47 -9.96 -0.46
CA TYR A 153 8.29 -10.70 0.49
C TYR A 153 7.67 -10.81 1.89
N GLY A 154 6.61 -10.04 2.17
CA GLY A 154 5.87 -10.10 3.43
C GLY A 154 6.57 -9.48 4.63
N THR A 155 7.56 -8.63 4.40
CA THR A 155 8.24 -7.88 5.47
C THR A 155 7.67 -6.47 5.64
N LYS A 156 7.71 -5.94 6.86
CA LYS A 156 7.28 -4.59 7.20
C LYS A 156 8.22 -3.93 8.20
N PHE A 157 8.53 -2.66 7.99
CA PHE A 157 9.19 -1.84 9.01
C PHE A 157 8.28 -1.71 10.24
N LYS A 158 8.73 -2.15 11.40
CA LYS A 158 8.04 -1.96 12.70
C LYS A 158 8.45 -0.66 13.37
N THR A 159 9.67 -0.21 13.07
CA THR A 159 10.21 1.08 13.47
C THR A 159 10.76 1.79 12.24
N LEU A 160 10.57 3.10 12.18
CA LEU A 160 11.14 3.90 11.11
C LEU A 160 12.67 3.97 11.22
N PRO A 161 13.40 4.07 10.10
CA PRO A 161 14.84 4.23 10.13
C PRO A 161 15.25 5.55 10.78
N ASN A 162 16.40 5.55 11.45
CA ASN A 162 17.02 6.78 11.90
C ASN A 162 17.63 7.50 10.69
N THR A 163 16.96 8.52 10.20
CA THR A 163 17.40 9.29 9.02
C THR A 163 18.40 10.39 9.36
N LYS A 164 18.82 10.51 10.62
CA LYS A 164 19.73 11.58 11.10
C LYS A 164 19.25 12.98 10.70
N GLY A 165 17.93 13.18 10.72
CA GLY A 165 17.28 14.46 10.40
C GLY A 165 17.01 14.69 8.91
N LYS A 166 17.36 13.78 8.02
CA LYS A 166 16.97 13.86 6.61
C LYS A 166 15.48 13.53 6.42
N LEU A 167 14.92 14.07 5.33
CA LEU A 167 13.53 13.78 4.97
C LEU A 167 13.33 12.29 4.74
N LEU A 168 12.24 11.74 5.28
CA LEU A 168 11.82 10.38 5.00
C LEU A 168 10.74 10.38 3.92
N VAL A 169 10.94 9.59 2.88
CA VAL A 169 9.96 9.30 1.83
C VAL A 169 9.57 7.84 1.92
N SER A 170 8.28 7.56 2.02
CA SER A 170 7.78 6.19 2.20
C SER A 170 6.71 5.82 1.18
N ASP A 171 6.92 4.69 0.49
CA ASP A 171 5.87 3.96 -0.23
C ASP A 171 5.11 3.07 0.77
N VAL A 172 3.85 3.42 1.03
CA VAL A 172 2.96 2.68 1.92
C VAL A 172 1.87 1.91 1.18
N SER A 173 1.99 1.71 -0.13
CA SER A 173 0.93 1.15 -0.98
C SER A 173 0.26 -0.09 -0.40
N SER A 174 1.00 -1.01 0.21
CA SER A 174 0.44 -2.27 0.73
C SER A 174 0.14 -2.28 2.23
N CYS A 175 0.36 -1.15 2.92
CA CYS A 175 -0.04 -0.97 4.32
C CYS A 175 -0.78 0.35 4.58
N PHE A 176 -1.20 1.05 3.53
CA PHE A 176 -1.90 2.32 3.66
C PHE A 176 -3.17 2.15 4.49
N LEU A 177 -3.34 2.95 5.56
CA LEU A 177 -4.47 2.88 6.49
C LEU A 177 -4.67 1.50 7.17
N SER A 178 -3.61 0.72 7.34
CA SER A 178 -3.69 -0.55 8.07
C SER A 178 -3.51 -0.40 9.58
N GLU A 179 -2.91 0.71 9.99
CA GLU A 179 -2.59 1.07 11.38
C GLU A 179 -2.33 2.57 11.51
N PRO A 180 -2.35 3.14 12.73
CA PRO A 180 -1.95 4.53 12.96
C PRO A 180 -0.50 4.79 12.59
N VAL A 181 -0.24 5.96 12.02
CA VAL A 181 1.11 6.46 11.72
C VAL A 181 1.25 7.91 12.17
N ASP A 182 2.43 8.31 12.61
CA ASP A 182 2.76 9.70 12.89
C ASP A 182 3.24 10.38 11.59
N VAL A 183 2.32 11.06 10.90
CA VAL A 183 2.60 11.71 9.60
C VAL A 183 3.73 12.73 9.72
N SER A 184 3.91 13.36 10.88
CA SER A 184 4.94 14.39 11.10
C SER A 184 6.38 13.88 10.92
N LYS A 185 6.59 12.57 10.97
CA LYS A 185 7.91 11.94 10.77
C LYS A 185 8.33 11.79 9.31
N TYR A 186 7.42 12.12 8.38
CA TYR A 186 7.67 11.94 6.95
C TYR A 186 7.69 13.28 6.23
N GLY A 187 8.52 13.37 5.20
CA GLY A 187 8.41 14.41 4.20
C GLY A 187 7.32 14.09 3.18
N ILE A 188 7.30 12.83 2.71
CA ILE A 188 6.29 12.30 1.80
C ILE A 188 5.87 10.90 2.23
N ILE A 189 4.56 10.68 2.26
CA ILE A 189 3.92 9.35 2.28
C ILE A 189 3.13 9.22 0.98
N TYR A 190 3.31 8.13 0.24
CA TYR A 190 2.46 7.87 -0.91
C TYR A 190 2.08 6.39 -1.04
N GLY A 191 0.99 6.13 -1.74
CA GLY A 191 0.58 4.76 -2.00
C GLY A 191 -0.43 4.64 -3.14
N GLY A 192 -0.25 3.60 -3.95
CA GLY A 192 -1.27 3.13 -4.89
C GLY A 192 -2.43 2.51 -4.11
N VAL A 193 -3.64 3.02 -4.32
CA VAL A 193 -4.81 2.66 -3.48
C VAL A 193 -5.34 1.24 -3.73
N GLN A 194 -5.03 0.62 -4.88
CA GLN A 194 -5.59 -0.67 -5.33
C GLN A 194 -5.25 -1.86 -4.43
N LYS A 195 -4.40 -1.70 -3.45
CA LYS A 195 -4.04 -2.76 -2.52
C LYS A 195 -4.96 -2.77 -1.30
N ASN A 196 -5.06 -1.66 -0.60
CA ASN A 196 -5.71 -1.65 0.71
C ASN A 196 -6.89 -0.68 0.87
N ILE A 197 -7.02 0.34 0.03
CA ILE A 197 -7.93 1.47 0.29
C ILE A 197 -8.77 1.95 -0.90
N GLY A 198 -8.72 1.26 -2.03
CA GLY A 198 -9.52 1.66 -3.20
C GLY A 198 -9.29 0.78 -4.43
N PRO A 199 -9.81 1.18 -5.60
CA PRO A 199 -9.60 0.51 -6.87
C PRO A 199 -8.31 0.97 -7.55
N ALA A 200 -7.87 0.26 -8.59
CA ALA A 200 -6.76 0.69 -9.43
C ALA A 200 -7.04 2.05 -10.10
N GLY A 201 -6.00 2.86 -10.27
CA GLY A 201 -6.06 4.13 -11.00
C GLY A 201 -5.78 5.37 -10.16
N VAL A 202 -5.85 5.29 -8.84
CA VAL A 202 -5.54 6.38 -7.92
C VAL A 202 -4.23 6.11 -7.18
N VAL A 203 -3.42 7.15 -7.02
CA VAL A 203 -2.34 7.20 -6.05
C VAL A 203 -2.57 8.41 -5.14
N ILE A 204 -2.43 8.21 -3.83
CA ILE A 204 -2.52 9.31 -2.86
C ILE A 204 -1.10 9.67 -2.44
N VAL A 205 -0.83 10.98 -2.42
CA VAL A 205 0.42 11.55 -1.92
C VAL A 205 0.11 12.53 -0.78
N ILE A 206 0.70 12.28 0.37
CA ILE A 206 0.66 13.19 1.52
C ILE A 206 2.05 13.81 1.61
N ILE A 207 2.16 15.09 1.36
CA ILE A 207 3.43 15.80 1.24
C ILE A 207 3.47 17.03 2.14
N ARG A 208 4.57 17.21 2.85
CA ARG A 208 4.78 18.39 3.69
C ARG A 208 4.88 19.66 2.82
N GLU A 209 4.19 20.71 3.21
CA GLU A 209 3.95 21.90 2.38
C GLU A 209 5.25 22.63 1.99
N ASP A 210 6.26 22.66 2.87
CA ASP A 210 7.57 23.27 2.60
C ASP A 210 8.38 22.56 1.49
N LEU A 211 7.97 21.33 1.12
CA LEU A 211 8.60 20.57 0.02
C LEU A 211 7.96 20.87 -1.35
N ILE A 212 6.86 21.62 -1.36
CA ILE A 212 6.13 21.97 -2.57
C ILE A 212 6.66 23.31 -3.09
N SER A 213 7.38 23.29 -4.20
CA SER A 213 7.99 24.49 -4.77
C SER A 213 8.13 24.43 -6.28
N ASP A 214 8.44 25.56 -6.92
CA ASP A 214 8.80 25.63 -8.33
C ASP A 214 10.26 25.19 -8.58
N ASP A 215 11.05 25.04 -7.51
CA ASP A 215 12.41 24.56 -7.58
C ASP A 215 12.45 23.04 -7.73
N VAL A 216 12.25 22.59 -8.96
CA VAL A 216 12.27 21.19 -9.37
C VAL A 216 13.43 20.94 -10.34
N LEU A 217 13.77 19.68 -10.62
CA LEU A 217 14.82 19.39 -11.60
C LEU A 217 14.46 19.95 -12.98
N PRO A 218 15.42 20.55 -13.71
CA PRO A 218 15.17 21.08 -15.04
C PRO A 218 14.56 20.05 -15.99
N GLY A 219 13.54 20.45 -16.72
CA GLY A 219 12.82 19.58 -17.66
C GLY A 219 11.73 18.70 -17.01
N THR A 220 11.44 18.88 -15.71
CA THR A 220 10.32 18.20 -15.06
C THR A 220 9.00 18.60 -15.74
N PRO A 221 8.27 17.66 -16.35
CA PRO A 221 6.98 17.95 -16.98
C PRO A 221 5.98 18.54 -15.99
N THR A 222 5.10 19.43 -16.46
CA THR A 222 4.06 20.07 -15.63
C THR A 222 3.27 19.08 -14.78
N MET A 223 2.80 17.98 -15.41
CA MET A 223 2.00 16.95 -14.73
C MET A 223 2.78 16.13 -13.69
N LEU A 224 4.09 16.26 -13.62
CA LEU A 224 4.96 15.57 -12.65
C LEU A 224 5.46 16.51 -11.54
N GLN A 225 4.95 17.74 -11.48
CA GLN A 225 5.27 18.71 -10.43
C GLN A 225 4.19 18.66 -9.33
N TYR A 226 4.58 18.39 -8.09
CA TYR A 226 3.63 18.39 -6.97
C TYR A 226 2.92 19.74 -6.79
N LYS A 227 3.62 20.84 -7.06
CA LYS A 227 3.06 22.19 -6.93
C LYS A 227 1.82 22.40 -7.81
N ILE A 228 1.85 21.96 -9.06
CA ILE A 228 0.72 22.08 -9.98
C ILE A 228 -0.53 21.39 -9.43
N HIS A 229 -0.35 20.21 -8.84
CA HIS A 229 -1.45 19.46 -8.26
C HIS A 229 -1.92 20.09 -6.94
N ALA A 230 -1.01 20.58 -6.11
CA ALA A 230 -1.35 21.23 -4.84
C ALA A 230 -2.09 22.54 -5.06
N ASP A 231 -1.62 23.40 -5.97
CA ASP A 231 -2.25 24.69 -6.29
C ASP A 231 -3.64 24.55 -6.92
N ASN A 232 -3.95 23.37 -7.47
CA ASN A 232 -5.23 23.08 -8.13
C ASN A 232 -6.06 22.01 -7.39
N GLU A 233 -5.77 21.71 -6.12
CA GLU A 233 -6.52 20.76 -5.29
C GLU A 233 -6.75 19.40 -5.99
N SER A 234 -5.72 18.91 -6.69
CA SER A 234 -5.72 17.69 -7.52
C SER A 234 -6.66 17.75 -8.75
N LEU A 235 -7.17 18.92 -9.11
CA LEU A 235 -8.12 19.13 -10.21
C LEU A 235 -7.52 19.89 -11.40
N TYR A 236 -6.20 19.94 -11.52
CA TYR A 236 -5.53 20.56 -12.68
C TYR A 236 -5.97 19.90 -13.99
N ASN A 237 -5.99 18.58 -14.03
CA ASN A 237 -6.59 17.79 -15.10
C ASN A 237 -7.79 17.00 -14.55
N THR A 238 -8.55 16.33 -15.42
CA THR A 238 -9.61 15.42 -15.00
C THR A 238 -9.04 14.28 -14.15
N PRO A 239 -9.42 14.17 -12.87
CA PRO A 239 -8.88 13.14 -11.99
C PRO A 239 -9.55 11.78 -12.24
N PRO A 240 -9.07 10.69 -11.66
CA PRO A 240 -9.73 9.38 -11.66
C PRO A 240 -10.98 9.43 -10.74
N ALA A 241 -12.00 10.16 -11.18
CA ALA A 241 -13.14 10.61 -10.38
C ALA A 241 -13.85 9.48 -9.62
N TYR A 242 -14.19 8.39 -10.31
CA TYR A 242 -14.86 7.25 -9.69
C TYR A 242 -13.96 6.52 -8.68
N GLY A 243 -12.67 6.42 -8.98
CA GLY A 243 -11.70 5.82 -8.06
C GLY A 243 -11.58 6.60 -6.75
N ILE A 244 -11.56 7.94 -6.81
CA ILE A 244 -11.52 8.80 -5.63
C ILE A 244 -12.83 8.68 -4.82
N TYR A 245 -13.98 8.61 -5.48
CA TYR A 245 -15.26 8.35 -4.85
C TYR A 245 -15.27 7.03 -4.06
N ILE A 246 -14.75 5.94 -4.65
CA ILE A 246 -14.63 4.65 -3.95
C ILE A 246 -13.66 4.75 -2.77
N CYS A 247 -12.52 5.44 -2.92
CA CYS A 247 -11.61 5.71 -1.79
C CYS A 247 -12.33 6.40 -0.63
N GLY A 248 -13.11 7.46 -0.92
CA GLY A 248 -13.88 8.17 0.09
C GLY A 248 -14.86 7.26 0.83
N LYS A 249 -15.52 6.31 0.12
CA LYS A 249 -16.38 5.31 0.77
C LYS A 249 -15.60 4.34 1.65
N VAL A 250 -14.41 3.92 1.22
CA VAL A 250 -13.53 3.09 2.05
C VAL A 250 -13.06 3.85 3.30
N PHE A 251 -12.77 5.15 3.20
CA PHE A 251 -12.40 5.96 4.37
C PHE A 251 -13.55 6.07 5.37
N LYS A 252 -14.78 6.29 4.90
CA LYS A 252 -15.98 6.28 5.75
C LYS A 252 -16.20 4.91 6.40
N TRP A 253 -15.97 3.83 5.66
CA TRP A 253 -16.00 2.48 6.21
C TRP A 253 -14.96 2.29 7.33
N LEU A 254 -13.71 2.75 7.14
CA LEU A 254 -12.69 2.69 8.20
C LEU A 254 -13.07 3.49 9.44
N LYS A 255 -13.65 4.69 9.27
CA LYS A 255 -14.17 5.49 10.40
C LYS A 255 -15.28 4.74 11.16
N LYS A 256 -16.20 4.10 10.43
CA LYS A 256 -17.27 3.25 11.00
C LYS A 256 -16.72 2.03 11.75
N MET A 257 -15.60 1.46 11.30
CA MET A 257 -14.90 0.35 11.98
C MET A 257 -14.18 0.79 13.26
N GLY A 258 -14.16 2.07 13.60
CA GLY A 258 -13.53 2.63 14.79
C GLY A 258 -12.16 3.26 14.55
N GLY A 259 -11.81 3.57 13.28
CA GLY A 259 -10.56 4.22 12.91
C GLY A 259 -9.36 3.27 12.86
N LEU A 260 -8.17 3.84 12.81
CA LEU A 260 -6.95 3.06 12.53
C LEU A 260 -6.47 2.23 13.71
N GLU A 261 -6.73 2.63 14.96
CA GLU A 261 -6.44 1.82 16.15
C GLU A 261 -7.26 0.52 16.16
N ALA A 262 -8.56 0.63 15.89
CA ALA A 262 -9.44 -0.52 15.80
C ALA A 262 -9.07 -1.42 14.60
N MET A 263 -8.71 -0.81 13.47
CA MET A 263 -8.27 -1.55 12.29
C MET A 263 -6.95 -2.27 12.53
N LYS A 264 -5.99 -1.67 13.23
CA LYS A 264 -4.75 -2.33 13.65
C LYS A 264 -5.04 -3.57 14.48
N ALA A 265 -5.85 -3.43 15.54
CA ALA A 265 -6.24 -4.57 16.39
C ALA A 265 -6.94 -5.68 15.60
N TYR A 266 -7.81 -5.30 14.66
CA TYR A 266 -8.47 -6.23 13.75
C TYR A 266 -7.47 -6.97 12.84
N ASN A 267 -6.51 -6.26 12.26
CA ASN A 267 -5.47 -6.83 11.39
C ASN A 267 -4.52 -7.74 12.17
N GLU A 268 -4.11 -7.36 13.39
CA GLU A 268 -3.27 -8.18 14.27
C GLU A 268 -3.97 -9.50 14.60
N LYS A 269 -5.23 -9.46 15.03
CA LYS A 269 -6.04 -10.66 15.31
C LYS A 269 -6.16 -11.55 14.08
N LYS A 270 -6.44 -10.96 12.92
CA LYS A 270 -6.60 -11.68 11.65
C LYS A 270 -5.29 -12.34 11.20
N ALA A 271 -4.18 -11.61 11.24
CA ALA A 271 -2.87 -12.12 10.86
C ALA A 271 -2.38 -13.22 11.82
N ALA A 272 -2.64 -13.09 13.12
CA ALA A 272 -2.28 -14.10 14.12
C ALA A 272 -2.87 -15.48 13.77
N ILE A 273 -4.11 -15.55 13.30
CA ILE A 273 -4.75 -16.82 12.92
C ILE A 273 -3.92 -17.60 11.90
N LEU A 274 -3.43 -16.91 10.87
CA LEU A 274 -2.61 -17.52 9.83
C LEU A 274 -1.17 -17.80 10.29
N TYR A 275 -0.54 -16.85 10.98
CA TYR A 275 0.83 -17.03 11.46
C TYR A 275 0.95 -18.09 12.54
N ASP A 276 0.00 -18.19 13.45
CA ASP A 276 -0.01 -19.23 14.48
C ASP A 276 -0.14 -20.63 13.84
N PHE A 277 -0.97 -20.76 12.81
CA PHE A 277 -1.03 -22.00 12.04
C PHE A 277 0.31 -22.30 11.35
N LEU A 278 0.90 -21.36 10.62
CA LEU A 278 2.16 -21.54 9.90
C LEU A 278 3.33 -21.90 10.84
N ASP A 279 3.34 -21.34 12.05
CA ASP A 279 4.39 -21.61 13.04
C ASP A 279 4.31 -23.02 13.64
N ASN A 280 3.12 -23.64 13.63
CA ASN A 280 2.86 -24.99 14.16
C ASN A 280 2.69 -26.07 13.06
N SER A 281 2.46 -25.67 11.81
CA SER A 281 2.28 -26.60 10.68
C SER A 281 3.53 -27.43 10.44
N LYS A 282 3.34 -28.72 10.11
CA LYS A 282 4.42 -29.63 9.67
C LYS A 282 4.73 -29.42 8.19
N LEU A 283 3.72 -29.05 7.39
CA LEU A 283 3.80 -28.89 5.95
C LEU A 283 4.11 -27.46 5.51
N PHE A 284 3.33 -26.48 5.99
CA PHE A 284 3.42 -25.09 5.55
C PHE A 284 4.41 -24.29 6.40
N LYS A 285 5.26 -23.49 5.77
CA LYS A 285 6.27 -22.66 6.46
C LYS A 285 6.21 -21.23 5.98
N GLY A 286 6.13 -20.28 6.92
CA GLY A 286 6.31 -18.86 6.62
C GLY A 286 7.76 -18.56 6.20
N THR A 287 7.94 -17.63 5.27
CA THR A 287 9.27 -17.29 4.71
C THR A 287 9.93 -16.08 5.38
N VAL A 288 9.25 -15.43 6.31
CA VAL A 288 9.65 -14.15 6.89
C VAL A 288 10.09 -14.31 8.35
N ARG A 289 11.16 -13.60 8.73
CA ARG A 289 11.59 -13.48 10.12
C ARG A 289 10.43 -12.94 10.98
N LYS A 290 10.17 -13.58 12.14
CA LYS A 290 8.95 -13.32 12.94
C LYS A 290 8.75 -11.85 13.28
N GLU A 291 9.81 -11.15 13.65
CA GLU A 291 9.79 -9.75 14.06
C GLU A 291 9.39 -8.81 12.92
N ASP A 292 9.64 -9.21 11.69
CA ASP A 292 9.45 -8.37 10.49
C ASP A 292 8.18 -8.71 9.70
N ARG A 293 7.36 -9.63 10.19
CA ARG A 293 6.15 -10.09 9.51
C ARG A 293 5.15 -8.97 9.23
N SER A 294 4.70 -8.90 7.97
CA SER A 294 3.61 -8.03 7.54
C SER A 294 2.26 -8.53 8.06
N LEU A 295 1.38 -7.61 8.43
CA LEU A 295 -0.03 -7.91 8.73
C LEU A 295 -0.90 -7.96 7.46
N MET A 296 -0.33 -7.57 6.30
CA MET A 296 -1.06 -7.42 5.04
C MET A 296 -0.76 -8.53 4.03
N ASN A 297 0.49 -8.99 3.95
CA ASN A 297 0.94 -9.95 2.95
C ASN A 297 1.72 -11.06 3.64
N VAL A 298 1.20 -12.27 3.56
CA VAL A 298 1.74 -13.46 4.24
C VAL A 298 2.20 -14.48 3.20
N PRO A 299 3.50 -14.49 2.84
CA PRO A 299 4.07 -15.54 1.98
C PRO A 299 4.38 -16.79 2.78
N PHE A 300 4.14 -17.95 2.17
CA PHE A 300 4.44 -19.26 2.74
C PHE A 300 4.68 -20.31 1.65
N VAL A 301 5.36 -21.38 1.99
CA VAL A 301 5.76 -22.48 1.10
C VAL A 301 5.54 -23.84 1.78
N THR A 302 5.46 -24.92 0.98
CA THR A 302 5.56 -26.28 1.51
C THR A 302 7.01 -26.81 1.46
N GLY A 303 7.87 -26.17 0.66
CA GLY A 303 9.22 -26.66 0.36
C GLY A 303 9.29 -27.59 -0.85
N ASP A 304 8.15 -27.92 -1.45
CA ASP A 304 8.01 -28.70 -2.69
C ASP A 304 7.15 -27.94 -3.69
N GLU A 305 7.71 -27.53 -4.82
CA GLU A 305 7.01 -26.73 -5.84
C GLU A 305 5.80 -27.45 -6.46
N ALA A 306 5.85 -28.79 -6.58
CA ALA A 306 4.74 -29.58 -7.10
C ALA A 306 3.57 -29.58 -6.11
N LEU A 307 3.87 -29.67 -4.82
CA LEU A 307 2.90 -29.62 -3.74
C LEU A 307 2.31 -28.22 -3.56
N ASP A 308 3.13 -27.17 -3.71
CA ASP A 308 2.66 -25.77 -3.76
C ASP A 308 1.63 -25.59 -4.89
N ALA A 309 1.94 -26.10 -6.09
CA ALA A 309 1.04 -26.02 -7.24
C ALA A 309 -0.27 -26.82 -7.03
N GLU A 310 -0.18 -27.99 -6.41
CA GLU A 310 -1.34 -28.81 -6.05
C GLU A 310 -2.26 -28.08 -5.06
N PHE A 311 -1.67 -27.52 -3.99
CA PHE A 311 -2.40 -26.73 -2.99
C PHE A 311 -3.11 -25.55 -3.64
N ILE A 312 -2.43 -24.74 -4.44
CA ILE A 312 -3.00 -23.57 -5.13
C ILE A 312 -4.23 -23.98 -5.95
N LYS A 313 -4.12 -25.06 -6.72
CA LYS A 313 -5.23 -25.56 -7.54
C LYS A 313 -6.41 -26.06 -6.71
N ALA A 314 -6.14 -26.73 -5.60
CA ALA A 314 -7.16 -27.22 -4.68
C ALA A 314 -7.86 -26.06 -3.97
N ALA A 315 -7.11 -25.08 -3.49
CA ALA A 315 -7.61 -23.87 -2.85
C ALA A 315 -8.53 -23.06 -3.78
N GLU A 316 -8.12 -22.88 -5.05
CA GLU A 316 -8.93 -22.17 -6.05
C GLU A 316 -10.29 -22.83 -6.27
N LYS A 317 -10.34 -24.17 -6.34
CA LYS A 317 -11.58 -24.95 -6.43
C LYS A 317 -12.47 -24.81 -5.20
N ALA A 318 -11.86 -24.61 -4.03
CA ALA A 318 -12.56 -24.38 -2.76
C ALA A 318 -12.99 -22.91 -2.56
N GLY A 319 -12.73 -22.01 -3.52
CA GLY A 319 -13.12 -20.61 -3.47
C GLY A 319 -12.09 -19.67 -2.82
N PHE A 320 -10.86 -20.12 -2.58
CA PHE A 320 -9.73 -19.31 -2.13
C PHE A 320 -8.86 -18.96 -3.35
N VAL A 321 -9.07 -17.78 -3.91
CA VAL A 321 -8.45 -17.42 -5.19
C VAL A 321 -7.24 -16.50 -5.01
N ASN A 322 -6.33 -16.52 -6.00
CA ASN A 322 -5.14 -15.67 -6.08
C ASN A 322 -4.10 -15.91 -4.96
N LEU A 323 -3.98 -17.13 -4.46
CA LEU A 323 -2.98 -17.52 -3.47
C LEU A 323 -1.58 -17.74 -4.04
N LYS A 324 -1.42 -17.88 -5.37
CA LYS A 324 -0.11 -18.11 -5.97
C LYS A 324 0.88 -17.01 -5.59
N GLY A 325 2.04 -17.40 -5.05
CA GLY A 325 3.13 -16.50 -4.68
C GLY A 325 3.80 -15.84 -5.89
N HIS A 326 4.58 -14.79 -5.61
CA HIS A 326 5.34 -14.12 -6.66
C HIS A 326 6.50 -15.04 -7.12
N ARG A 327 6.81 -15.01 -8.42
CA ARG A 327 7.84 -15.88 -9.04
C ARG A 327 9.22 -15.83 -8.39
N THR A 328 9.56 -14.75 -7.66
CA THR A 328 10.85 -14.59 -6.98
C THR A 328 10.90 -15.24 -5.60
N VAL A 329 9.76 -15.58 -5.02
CA VAL A 329 9.64 -16.26 -3.71
C VAL A 329 9.14 -17.68 -3.91
N GLY A 330 8.28 -17.91 -4.90
CA GLY A 330 7.58 -19.18 -5.10
C GLY A 330 6.39 -19.34 -4.15
N GLY A 331 5.94 -20.56 -4.00
CA GLY A 331 4.91 -20.94 -3.04
C GLY A 331 3.60 -20.16 -3.16
N MET A 332 3.06 -19.82 -2.02
CA MET A 332 1.80 -19.11 -1.85
C MET A 332 2.00 -17.75 -1.19
N ARG A 333 1.04 -16.86 -1.38
CA ARG A 333 0.93 -15.60 -0.64
C ARG A 333 -0.54 -15.27 -0.38
N ALA A 334 -0.92 -15.23 0.88
CA ALA A 334 -2.21 -14.70 1.29
C ALA A 334 -2.09 -13.20 1.57
N SER A 335 -2.68 -12.37 0.70
CA SER A 335 -2.82 -10.93 0.94
C SER A 335 -4.13 -10.68 1.63
N ILE A 336 -4.07 -10.39 2.94
CA ILE A 336 -5.24 -10.37 3.84
C ILE A 336 -5.72 -8.97 4.19
N TYR A 337 -5.21 -7.96 3.58
CA TYR A 337 -5.56 -6.53 3.69
C TYR A 337 -6.76 -6.19 4.62
N ASN A 338 -7.03 -4.92 4.84
CA ASN A 338 -8.09 -4.48 5.75
C ASN A 338 -9.45 -5.14 5.47
N ALA A 339 -9.83 -5.23 4.19
CA ALA A 339 -11.16 -5.67 3.78
C ALA A 339 -11.37 -7.20 3.77
N MET A 340 -10.31 -8.01 3.90
CA MET A 340 -10.46 -9.45 4.05
C MET A 340 -11.12 -9.75 5.41
N PRO A 341 -12.28 -10.40 5.44
CA PRO A 341 -12.92 -10.75 6.70
C PRO A 341 -12.11 -11.80 7.46
N ILE A 342 -12.12 -11.73 8.79
CA ILE A 342 -11.45 -12.73 9.66
C ILE A 342 -11.90 -14.15 9.30
N GLU A 343 -13.20 -14.33 9.03
CA GLU A 343 -13.76 -15.62 8.59
C GLU A 343 -13.05 -16.17 7.35
N GLY A 344 -12.67 -15.32 6.39
CA GLY A 344 -11.95 -15.77 5.18
C GLY A 344 -10.59 -16.36 5.51
N VAL A 345 -9.89 -15.78 6.50
CA VAL A 345 -8.58 -16.30 6.96
C VAL A 345 -8.78 -17.57 7.80
N GLN A 346 -9.79 -17.63 8.65
CA GLN A 346 -10.15 -18.83 9.41
C GLN A 346 -10.43 -20.02 8.49
N LYS A 347 -11.29 -19.84 7.49
CA LYS A 347 -11.61 -20.88 6.50
C LYS A 347 -10.38 -21.31 5.67
N LEU A 348 -9.49 -20.36 5.35
CA LEU A 348 -8.24 -20.71 4.69
C LEU A 348 -7.38 -21.62 5.57
N VAL A 349 -7.23 -21.29 6.86
CA VAL A 349 -6.45 -22.09 7.81
C VAL A 349 -7.08 -23.48 8.02
N GLU A 350 -8.41 -23.57 8.12
CA GLU A 350 -9.13 -24.85 8.18
C GLU A 350 -8.83 -25.70 6.95
N PHE A 351 -8.92 -25.11 5.76
CA PHE A 351 -8.61 -25.80 4.51
C PHE A 351 -7.12 -26.24 4.44
N MET A 352 -6.20 -25.39 4.91
CA MET A 352 -4.77 -25.74 4.97
C MET A 352 -4.52 -26.92 5.92
N ALA A 353 -5.19 -26.95 7.09
CA ALA A 353 -5.09 -28.05 8.05
C ALA A 353 -5.63 -29.37 7.48
N GLU A 354 -6.78 -29.35 6.78
CA GLU A 354 -7.31 -30.51 6.09
C GLU A 354 -6.38 -31.02 4.97
N PHE A 355 -5.82 -30.10 4.20
CA PHE A 355 -4.85 -30.44 3.15
C PHE A 355 -3.59 -31.08 3.73
N GLU A 356 -3.05 -30.55 4.83
CA GLU A 356 -1.91 -31.13 5.57
C GLU A 356 -2.23 -32.53 6.10
N ALA A 357 -3.37 -32.72 6.75
CA ALA A 357 -3.76 -33.98 7.37
C ALA A 357 -3.86 -35.16 6.37
N THR A 358 -4.08 -34.89 5.09
CA THR A 358 -4.12 -35.92 4.03
C THR A 358 -2.75 -36.25 3.45
N ARG A 359 -1.67 -35.58 3.87
CA ARG A 359 -0.32 -35.68 3.28
C ARG A 359 0.80 -35.87 4.30
N THR A 360 0.50 -35.80 5.59
CA THR A 360 1.37 -36.11 6.73
C THR A 360 0.82 -37.29 7.52
#